data_6177818de4360d357c9730b4e3e1a839
#
_entry.id   6177818de4360d357c9730b4e3e1a839
#
_cell.length_a   1.000
_cell.length_b   1.000
_cell.length_c   1.000
_cell.angle_alpha   90.00
_cell.angle_beta   90.00
_cell.angle_gamma   90.00
#
_symmetry.space_group_name_H-M   'P 1'
#
loop_
_entity.id
_entity.type
_entity.pdbx_description
1 polymer ?
#
loop_
_entity_poly.entity_id
_entity_poly.type
_entity_poly.pdbx_seq_one_letter_code
_entity_poly.pdbx_strand_id
1 'polypeptide(L)'
;MVFEIWHLDFQNMVSFSSKKLAEKIGVAETLRNARVARQFTLEAAARTLGVAKKYLEAIEDGNYNLLPGELYTKNFIRNYADFVKLNAQEVVGAYLKERKNCETK
;
A
#
# COMPACT_ATOMS: atom_id res chain seq x y z
N MET A 1 -23.34 16.24 7.29
CA MET A 1 -22.69 16.53 8.21
C MET A 1 -21.21 16.38 8.20
N VAL A 2 -20.60 16.60 9.33
CA VAL A 2 -19.14 16.64 9.37
C VAL A 2 -18.52 15.36 8.85
N PHE A 3 -19.09 14.23 9.22
CA PHE A 3 -18.56 12.96 8.77
C PHE A 3 -18.59 12.82 7.25
N GLU A 4 -19.68 13.25 6.64
CA GLU A 4 -19.79 13.15 5.18
C GLU A 4 -18.82 14.07 4.48
N ILE A 5 -18.62 15.26 5.02
CA ILE A 5 -17.68 16.21 4.43
C ILE A 5 -16.28 15.66 4.52
N TRP A 6 -15.94 15.07 5.66
CA TRP A 6 -14.64 14.47 5.85
C TRP A 6 -14.42 13.32 4.87
N HIS A 7 -15.46 12.54 4.68
CA HIS A 7 -15.39 11.42 3.76
C HIS A 7 -15.16 11.90 2.32
N LEU A 8 -15.81 12.98 1.94
CA LEU A 8 -15.61 13.54 0.61
C LEU A 8 -14.19 14.03 0.41
N ASP A 9 -13.62 14.67 1.43
CA ASP A 9 -12.25 15.14 1.33
C ASP A 9 -11.30 13.96 1.12
N PHE A 10 -11.54 12.88 1.85
CA PHE A 10 -10.72 11.70 1.68
C PHE A 10 -10.86 11.13 0.28
N GLN A 11 -12.07 11.11 -0.25
CA GLN A 11 -12.30 10.62 -1.60
C GLN A 11 -11.57 11.48 -2.62
N ASN A 12 -11.61 12.79 -2.43
CA ASN A 12 -10.89 13.68 -3.33
C ASN A 12 -9.40 13.42 -3.32
N MET A 13 -8.83 13.19 -2.16
CA MET A 13 -7.42 12.89 -2.07
C MET A 13 -7.07 11.60 -2.78
N VAL A 14 -7.91 10.58 -2.60
CA VAL A 14 -7.69 9.31 -3.25
C VAL A 14 -7.81 9.43 -4.76
N SER A 15 -8.77 10.24 -5.22
CA SER A 15 -9.00 10.36 -6.65
C SER A 15 -7.90 11.14 -7.36
N PHE A 16 -7.03 11.83 -6.62
CA PHE A 16 -5.89 12.47 -7.23
C PHE A 16 -4.97 11.49 -7.92
N SER A 17 -4.89 10.31 -7.40
CA SER A 17 -4.11 9.26 -8.00
C SER A 17 -3.24 8.57 -6.96
N SER A 18 -3.51 7.30 -6.78
CA SER A 18 -2.66 6.48 -5.92
C SER A 18 -1.24 6.46 -6.47
N LYS A 19 -1.10 6.52 -7.79
CA LYS A 19 0.20 6.50 -8.44
C LYS A 19 1.03 7.72 -8.04
N LYS A 20 0.45 8.91 -8.11
CA LYS A 20 1.18 10.12 -7.75
C LYS A 20 1.59 10.11 -6.29
N LEU A 21 0.69 9.69 -5.42
CA LEU A 21 1.00 9.63 -4.01
C LEU A 21 2.11 8.63 -3.75
N ALA A 22 2.01 7.44 -4.34
CA ALA A 22 3.02 6.41 -4.14
C ALA A 22 4.37 6.84 -4.69
N GLU A 23 4.40 7.58 -5.80
CA GLU A 23 5.66 8.07 -6.34
C GLU A 23 6.28 9.14 -5.47
N LYS A 24 5.46 9.91 -4.78
CA LYS A 24 5.95 11.00 -3.96
C LYS A 24 6.49 10.53 -2.61
N ILE A 25 5.75 9.65 -1.93
CA ILE A 25 6.15 9.23 -0.59
C ILE A 25 6.56 7.76 -0.50
N GLY A 26 6.47 7.02 -1.62
CA GLY A 26 6.84 5.63 -1.64
C GLY A 26 5.64 4.72 -1.40
N VAL A 27 5.74 3.51 -1.96
CA VAL A 27 4.67 2.54 -1.87
C VAL A 27 4.44 2.09 -0.43
N ALA A 28 5.53 1.84 0.30
CA ALA A 28 5.41 1.35 1.67
C ALA A 28 4.65 2.35 2.54
N GLU A 29 5.02 3.60 2.46
CA GLU A 29 4.38 4.63 3.28
C GLU A 29 2.95 4.88 2.82
N THR A 30 2.71 4.80 1.52
CA THR A 30 1.36 4.98 0.99
C THR A 30 0.42 3.92 1.54
N LEU A 31 0.85 2.66 1.53
CA LEU A 31 0.04 1.57 2.05
C LEU A 31 -0.17 1.69 3.55
N ARG A 32 0.90 2.02 4.27
CA ARG A 32 0.80 2.16 5.71
C ARG A 32 -0.16 3.29 6.10
N ASN A 33 -0.04 4.43 5.44
CA ASN A 33 -0.90 5.57 5.74
C ASN A 33 -2.35 5.26 5.45
N ALA A 34 -2.62 4.54 4.36
CA ALA A 34 -3.97 4.15 4.02
C ALA A 34 -4.55 3.18 5.06
N ARG A 35 -3.72 2.26 5.55
CA ARG A 35 -4.15 1.33 6.60
C ARG A 35 -4.51 2.08 7.88
N VAL A 36 -3.62 2.99 8.29
CA VAL A 36 -3.82 3.74 9.51
C VAL A 36 -5.06 4.64 9.38
N ALA A 37 -5.24 5.24 8.23
CA ALA A 37 -6.41 6.10 8.00
C ALA A 37 -7.72 5.33 8.13
N ARG A 38 -7.69 4.04 7.82
CA ARG A 38 -8.85 3.19 7.96
C ARG A 38 -8.90 2.51 9.32
N GLN A 39 -7.98 2.83 10.19
CA GLN A 39 -7.96 2.36 11.57
C GLN A 39 -7.80 0.85 11.71
N PHE A 40 -7.09 0.25 10.77
CA PHE A 40 -6.74 -1.17 10.87
C PHE A 40 -5.40 -1.33 11.57
N THR A 41 -5.35 -2.26 12.51
CA THR A 41 -4.08 -2.66 13.10
C THR A 41 -3.34 -3.58 12.14
N LEU A 42 -2.03 -3.74 12.36
CA LEU A 42 -1.27 -4.71 11.58
C LEU A 42 -1.85 -6.11 11.71
N GLU A 43 -2.24 -6.47 12.93
CA GLU A 43 -2.81 -7.79 13.17
C GLU A 43 -4.10 -8.01 12.39
N ALA A 44 -4.98 -7.00 12.40
CA ALA A 44 -6.25 -7.13 11.70
C ALA A 44 -6.05 -7.22 10.20
N ALA A 45 -5.15 -6.40 9.69
CA ALA A 45 -4.86 -6.40 8.25
C ALA A 45 -4.24 -7.73 7.82
N ALA A 46 -3.28 -8.23 8.61
CA ALA A 46 -2.63 -9.49 8.28
C ALA A 46 -3.63 -10.63 8.28
N ARG A 47 -4.53 -10.63 9.26
CA ARG A 47 -5.55 -11.68 9.35
C ARG A 47 -6.48 -11.63 8.14
N THR A 48 -6.95 -10.44 7.79
CA THR A 48 -7.87 -10.29 6.67
C THR A 48 -7.21 -10.68 5.35
N LEU A 49 -5.94 -10.29 5.19
CA LEU A 49 -5.21 -10.61 3.97
C LEU A 49 -4.70 -12.05 3.93
N GLY A 50 -4.75 -12.75 5.07
CA GLY A 50 -4.29 -14.12 5.11
C GLY A 50 -2.80 -14.26 4.98
N VAL A 51 -2.04 -13.32 5.53
CA VAL A 51 -0.58 -13.33 5.43
C VAL A 51 0.03 -13.21 6.80
N ALA A 52 1.30 -13.59 6.92
CA ALA A 52 2.01 -13.46 8.17
C ALA A 52 2.25 -11.97 8.47
N LYS A 53 2.08 -11.61 9.74
CA LYS A 53 2.27 -10.23 10.15
C LYS A 53 3.66 -9.73 9.79
N LYS A 54 4.67 -10.57 9.88
CA LYS A 54 6.04 -10.17 9.58
C LYS A 54 6.20 -9.74 8.13
N TYR A 55 5.43 -10.34 7.22
CA TYR A 55 5.48 -9.94 5.82
C TYR A 55 4.80 -8.60 5.62
N LEU A 56 3.71 -8.36 6.34
CA LEU A 56 3.04 -7.07 6.26
C LEU A 56 3.95 -5.96 6.79
N GLU A 57 4.63 -6.23 7.89
CA GLU A 57 5.59 -5.28 8.43
C GLU A 57 6.71 -4.99 7.44
N ALA A 58 7.20 -6.04 6.77
CA ALA A 58 8.25 -5.86 5.79
C ALA A 58 7.80 -4.96 4.65
N ILE A 59 6.56 -5.14 4.20
CA ILE A 59 6.02 -4.29 3.15
C ILE A 59 5.98 -2.83 3.61
N GLU A 60 5.52 -2.59 4.82
CA GLU A 60 5.38 -1.22 5.32
C GLU A 60 6.72 -0.58 5.66
N ASP A 61 7.75 -1.40 5.83
CA ASP A 61 9.11 -0.91 6.04
C ASP A 61 9.89 -0.77 4.73
N GLY A 62 9.32 -1.22 3.63
CA GLY A 62 10.01 -1.20 2.36
C GLY A 62 11.06 -2.29 2.22
N ASN A 63 11.05 -3.27 3.11
CA ASN A 63 12.01 -4.37 3.08
C ASN A 63 11.47 -5.54 2.27
N TYR A 64 11.35 -5.32 0.98
CA TYR A 64 10.71 -6.31 0.10
C TYR A 64 11.51 -7.60 -0.01
N ASN A 65 12.81 -7.52 0.27
CA ASN A 65 13.67 -8.71 0.19
C ASN A 65 13.34 -9.76 1.26
N LEU A 66 12.60 -9.36 2.29
CA LEU A 66 12.20 -10.31 3.33
C LEU A 66 11.04 -11.20 2.90
N LEU A 67 10.40 -10.88 1.78
CA LEU A 67 9.29 -11.68 1.28
C LEU A 67 9.82 -12.79 0.36
N PRO A 68 9.05 -13.88 0.19
CA PRO A 68 9.54 -15.05 -0.54
C PRO A 68 9.47 -14.92 -2.06
N GLY A 69 9.84 -13.80 -2.61
CA GLY A 69 9.96 -13.66 -4.05
C GLY A 69 9.24 -12.46 -4.60
N GLU A 70 9.66 -12.07 -5.79
CA GLU A 70 9.16 -10.86 -6.44
C GLU A 70 7.69 -10.99 -6.81
N LEU A 71 7.29 -12.13 -7.36
CA LEU A 71 5.91 -12.32 -7.76
C LEU A 71 4.98 -12.31 -6.56
N TYR A 72 5.40 -12.97 -5.49
CA TYR A 72 4.63 -12.97 -4.25
C TYR A 72 4.48 -11.54 -3.73
N THR A 73 5.56 -10.79 -3.73
CA THR A 73 5.54 -9.42 -3.24
C THR A 73 4.60 -8.56 -4.05
N LYS A 74 4.66 -8.68 -5.36
CA LYS A 74 3.80 -7.91 -6.25
C LYS A 74 2.32 -8.21 -5.98
N ASN A 75 1.99 -9.48 -5.86
CA ASN A 75 0.61 -9.87 -5.60
C ASN A 75 0.15 -9.43 -4.22
N PHE A 76 1.04 -9.50 -3.24
CA PHE A 76 0.75 -9.03 -1.89
C PHE A 76 0.39 -7.54 -1.92
N ILE A 77 1.21 -6.76 -2.62
CA ILE A 77 0.98 -5.32 -2.69
C ILE A 77 -0.35 -5.02 -3.39
N ARG A 78 -0.67 -5.79 -4.42
CA ARG A 78 -1.95 -5.64 -5.10
C ARG A 78 -3.12 -5.88 -4.15
N ASN A 79 -3.06 -6.99 -3.41
CA ASN A 79 -4.13 -7.32 -2.49
C ASN A 79 -4.22 -6.31 -1.35
N TYR A 80 -3.08 -5.83 -0.88
CA TYR A 80 -3.05 -4.85 0.19
C TYR A 80 -3.68 -3.54 -0.28
N ALA A 81 -3.33 -3.10 -1.48
CA ALA A 81 -3.90 -1.87 -2.03
C ALA A 81 -5.41 -1.98 -2.15
N ASP A 82 -5.90 -3.12 -2.64
CA ASP A 82 -7.34 -3.34 -2.71
C ASP A 82 -7.97 -3.28 -1.32
N PHE A 83 -7.31 -3.88 -0.35
CA PHE A 83 -7.83 -3.92 1.02
C PHE A 83 -7.99 -2.51 1.59
N VAL A 84 -7.04 -1.63 1.32
CA VAL A 84 -7.09 -0.26 1.84
C VAL A 84 -7.74 0.71 0.86
N LYS A 85 -8.36 0.19 -0.20
CA LYS A 85 -9.17 0.99 -1.13
C LYS A 85 -8.35 1.96 -1.97
N LEU A 86 -7.13 1.61 -2.25
CA LEU A 86 -6.32 2.32 -3.22
C LEU A 86 -6.46 1.65 -4.59
N ASN A 87 -6.01 2.35 -5.63
CA ASN A 87 -5.99 1.76 -6.96
C ASN A 87 -4.84 0.77 -7.04
N ALA A 88 -5.17 -0.52 -7.01
CA ALA A 88 -4.14 -1.57 -6.93
C ALA A 88 -3.19 -1.53 -8.12
N GLN A 89 -3.73 -1.26 -9.31
CA GLN A 89 -2.91 -1.24 -10.51
C GLN A 89 -1.87 -0.12 -10.45
N GLU A 90 -2.28 1.04 -9.98
CA GLU A 90 -1.38 2.17 -9.84
C GLU A 90 -0.32 1.93 -8.78
N VAL A 91 -0.72 1.33 -7.66
CA VAL A 91 0.23 1.05 -6.58
C VAL A 91 1.24 0.01 -7.03
N VAL A 92 0.80 -1.04 -7.71
CA VAL A 92 1.71 -2.06 -8.23
C VAL A 92 2.66 -1.45 -9.25
N GLY A 93 2.14 -0.57 -10.11
CA GLY A 93 3.01 0.11 -11.07
C GLY A 93 4.08 0.93 -10.40
N ALA A 94 3.72 1.64 -9.33
CA ALA A 94 4.69 2.42 -8.58
C ALA A 94 5.71 1.52 -7.89
N TYR A 95 5.27 0.38 -7.38
CA TYR A 95 6.18 -0.57 -6.78
C TYR A 95 7.22 -1.07 -7.78
N LEU A 96 6.75 -1.44 -8.97
CA LEU A 96 7.67 -1.93 -9.99
C LEU A 96 8.67 -0.87 -10.39
N LYS A 97 8.23 0.37 -10.44
CA LYS A 97 9.11 1.48 -10.76
C LYS A 97 10.17 1.67 -9.67
N GLU A 98 9.77 1.56 -8.41
CA GLU A 98 10.73 1.66 -7.31
C GLU A 98 11.78 0.57 -7.39
N ARG A 99 11.34 -0.67 -7.68
CA ARG A 99 12.27 -1.79 -7.76
C ARG A 99 13.25 -1.59 -8.91
N LYS A 100 12.76 -1.13 -10.04
CA LYS A 100 13.62 -0.89 -11.19
C LYS A 100 14.65 0.20 -10.89
N ASN A 101 14.22 1.28 -10.27
CA ASN A 101 15.15 2.35 -9.92
C ASN A 101 16.22 1.87 -8.95
N CYS A 102 15.82 1.01 -8.02
CA CYS A 102 16.77 0.45 -7.07
C CYS A 102 17.81 -0.42 -7.77
N GLU A 103 17.37 -1.18 -8.77
CA GLU A 103 18.26 -2.08 -9.48
C GLU A 103 19.27 -1.36 -10.36
N THR A 104 18.89 -0.20 -10.85
CA THR A 104 19.80 0.54 -11.75
C THR A 104 20.94 1.24 -11.02
N LYS A 105 20.90 1.20 -9.72
CA LYS A 105 22.01 1.73 -8.94
C LYS A 105 23.05 0.68 -8.70
#